data_7df3e4f351e9fbcf20cf1de60601bc1e
#
_entry.id   7df3e4f351e9fbcf20cf1de60601bc1e
#
_cell.length_a   1.000
_cell.length_b   1.000
_cell.length_c   1.000
_cell.angle_alpha   90.00
_cell.angle_beta   90.00
_cell.angle_gamma   90.00
#
_symmetry.space_group_name_H-M   'P 1'
#
loop_
_entity.id
_entity.type
_entity.pdbx_description
1 polymer ?
#
loop_
_entity_poly.entity_id
_entity_poly.type
_entity_poly.pdbx_seq_one_letter_code
_entity_poly.pdbx_strand_id
1 'polypeptide(L)'
;MTLLGPLYKLGITVTEQRKHQRFDLRLPFEIVAAEVKNKAKGETRNVSSCGVLFTSKVPVEVGSAIEYLITLPKAPGTRAEVRLRCVGKVVRSEEQTRFAATMERYEFVRQRI
;
A
#
# COMPACT_ATOMS: atom_id res chain seq x y z
N MET A 1 1.85 -15.30 9.29
CA MET A 1 1.39 -15.33 8.70
C MET A 1 1.51 -14.94 7.54
N THR A 2 0.94 -15.02 6.86
CA THR A 2 1.26 -14.86 5.73
C THR A 2 0.79 -13.69 5.13
N LEU A 3 1.62 -12.74 4.98
CA LEU A 3 1.34 -11.59 4.20
C LEU A 3 1.47 -11.87 2.72
N LEU A 4 1.68 -13.12 2.38
CA LEU A 4 1.71 -13.49 0.98
C LEU A 4 0.34 -13.45 0.34
N GLY A 5 -0.72 -13.56 1.15
CA GLY A 5 -2.05 -13.63 0.62
C GLY A 5 -2.43 -12.48 -0.29
N PRO A 6 -2.22 -11.22 0.10
CA PRO A 6 -2.58 -10.11 -0.79
C PRO A 6 -1.81 -10.12 -2.08
N LEU A 7 -0.50 -10.34 -2.00
CA LEU A 7 0.33 -10.33 -3.20
C LEU A 7 0.04 -11.52 -4.09
N TYR A 8 -0.24 -12.65 -3.49
CA TYR A 8 -0.58 -13.84 -4.25
C TYR A 8 -1.84 -13.62 -5.07
N LYS A 9 -2.82 -12.94 -4.50
CA LYS A 9 -4.07 -12.66 -5.21
C LYS A 9 -3.90 -11.66 -6.34
N LEU A 10 -2.78 -10.99 -6.40
CA LEU A 10 -2.46 -10.13 -7.53
C LEU A 10 -1.84 -10.91 -8.68
N GLY A 11 -1.69 -12.21 -8.55
CA GLY A 11 -1.07 -13.02 -9.58
C GLY A 11 0.44 -13.00 -9.54
N ILE A 12 1.00 -12.57 -8.45
CA ILE A 12 2.44 -12.46 -8.30
C ILE A 12 2.96 -13.73 -7.64
N THR A 13 3.96 -14.36 -8.29
CA THR A 13 4.58 -15.53 -7.72
C THR A 13 5.65 -15.09 -6.72
N VAL A 14 5.54 -15.59 -5.51
CA VAL A 14 6.48 -15.26 -4.46
C VAL A 14 7.31 -16.46 -4.16
N THR A 15 8.63 -16.31 -4.29
CA THR A 15 9.52 -17.39 -3.89
C THR A 15 9.83 -17.23 -2.43
N GLU A 16 10.12 -18.32 -1.80
CA GLU A 16 10.32 -18.31 -0.38
C GLU A 16 11.65 -17.83 0.09
N GLN A 17 12.45 -17.33 -0.77
CA GLN A 17 13.83 -17.08 -0.43
C GLN A 17 14.06 -15.87 0.41
N ARG A 18 13.12 -14.94 0.45
CA ARG A 18 13.27 -13.75 1.23
C ARG A 18 12.02 -13.49 2.02
N LYS A 19 12.22 -13.09 3.27
CA LYS A 19 11.14 -12.80 4.14
C LYS A 19 10.33 -11.61 3.70
N HIS A 20 10.97 -10.58 3.14
CA HIS A 20 10.32 -9.32 2.81
C HIS A 20 10.65 -8.94 1.38
N GLN A 21 10.21 -9.78 0.46
CA GLN A 21 10.44 -9.51 -0.94
C GLN A 21 9.61 -8.31 -1.39
N ARG A 22 10.23 -7.44 -2.17
CA ARG A 22 9.58 -6.26 -2.67
C ARG A 22 9.20 -6.43 -4.12
N PHE A 23 8.06 -5.88 -4.46
CA PHE A 23 7.54 -5.94 -5.82
C PHE A 23 7.36 -4.52 -6.33
N ASP A 24 7.88 -4.25 -7.52
CA ASP A 24 7.71 -2.95 -8.15
C ASP A 24 6.33 -2.88 -8.75
N LEU A 25 5.39 -2.45 -7.95
CA LEU A 25 4.01 -2.31 -8.36
C LEU A 25 3.62 -0.86 -8.25
N ARG A 26 3.12 -0.31 -9.34
CA ARG A 26 2.63 1.06 -9.38
C ARG A 26 1.12 1.04 -9.36
N LEU A 27 0.58 1.17 -8.18
CA LEU A 27 -0.86 1.08 -7.94
C LEU A 27 -1.35 2.38 -7.34
N PRO A 28 -2.59 2.76 -7.61
CA PRO A 28 -3.15 3.94 -6.96
C PRO A 28 -3.11 3.79 -5.45
N PHE A 29 -2.71 4.87 -4.80
CA PHE A 29 -2.49 4.91 -3.37
C PHE A 29 -3.18 6.14 -2.81
N GLU A 30 -3.81 6.00 -1.65
CA GLU A 30 -4.52 7.11 -1.05
C GLU A 30 -4.42 7.02 0.47
N ILE A 31 -3.99 8.09 1.10
CA ILE A 31 -4.04 8.19 2.55
C ILE A 31 -5.43 8.67 2.92
N VAL A 32 -6.17 7.89 3.70
CA VAL A 32 -7.55 8.20 4.04
C VAL A 32 -7.70 8.69 5.47
N ALA A 33 -6.71 8.42 6.31
CA ALA A 33 -6.72 8.93 7.67
C ALA A 33 -5.29 9.07 8.14
N ALA A 34 -5.01 10.15 8.85
CA ALA A 34 -3.69 10.41 9.38
C ALA A 34 -3.83 11.26 10.62
N GLU A 35 -2.79 11.25 11.45
CA GLU A 35 -2.77 12.09 12.63
C GLU A 35 -2.81 13.57 12.23
N VAL A 36 -2.24 13.87 11.10
CA VAL A 36 -2.32 15.20 10.54
C VAL A 36 -3.40 15.16 9.48
N LYS A 37 -4.18 16.18 9.39
CA LYS A 37 -5.39 16.19 8.57
C LYS A 37 -5.19 16.17 7.07
N ASN A 38 -4.15 15.62 6.57
CA ASN A 38 -3.89 15.70 5.13
C ASN A 38 -4.17 14.39 4.45
N LYS A 39 -5.26 14.34 3.74
CA LYS A 39 -5.50 13.23 2.83
C LYS A 39 -4.65 13.45 1.60
N ALA A 40 -3.98 12.41 1.17
CA ALA A 40 -3.07 12.53 0.05
C ALA A 40 -3.27 11.37 -0.91
N LYS A 41 -3.16 11.66 -2.18
CA LYS A 41 -3.21 10.65 -3.22
C LYS A 41 -1.85 10.53 -3.86
N GLY A 42 -1.52 9.33 -4.28
CA GLY A 42 -0.27 9.06 -4.92
C GLY A 42 -0.27 7.70 -5.57
N GLU A 43 0.90 7.11 -5.61
CA GLU A 43 1.08 5.84 -6.30
C GLU A 43 2.12 5.05 -5.54
N THR A 44 1.93 3.73 -5.45
CA THR A 44 2.96 2.88 -4.89
C THR A 44 4.14 2.81 -5.84
N ARG A 45 5.32 2.60 -5.30
CA ARG A 45 6.52 2.34 -6.09
C ARG A 45 6.97 0.91 -5.87
N ASN A 46 6.90 0.44 -4.64
CA ASN A 46 7.05 -0.99 -4.40
C ASN A 46 6.27 -1.37 -3.16
N VAL A 47 5.92 -2.63 -3.08
CA VAL A 47 5.10 -3.18 -2.01
C VAL A 47 5.77 -4.45 -1.53
N SER A 48 5.80 -4.63 -0.21
CA SER A 48 6.31 -5.86 0.38
C SER A 48 5.33 -6.31 1.47
N SER A 49 5.64 -7.42 2.09
CA SER A 49 4.78 -7.95 3.14
C SER A 49 4.79 -7.11 4.40
N CYS A 50 5.75 -6.21 4.55
CA CYS A 50 5.85 -5.42 5.77
C CYS A 50 5.75 -3.92 5.53
N GLY A 51 5.63 -3.49 4.27
CA GLY A 51 5.55 -2.06 4.04
C GLY A 51 5.39 -1.70 2.59
N VAL A 52 5.31 -0.40 2.36
CA VAL A 52 5.09 0.15 1.03
C VAL A 52 5.94 1.40 0.86
N LEU A 53 6.51 1.55 -0.32
CA LEU A 53 7.13 2.79 -0.75
C LEU A 53 6.16 3.46 -1.71
N PHE A 54 5.84 4.71 -1.47
CA PHE A 54 4.85 5.41 -2.27
C PHE A 54 5.25 6.85 -2.50
N THR A 55 4.63 7.45 -3.51
CA THR A 55 4.79 8.87 -3.76
C THR A 55 3.55 9.59 -3.25
N SER A 56 3.72 10.85 -2.87
CA SER A 56 2.61 11.66 -2.41
C SER A 56 2.88 13.09 -2.83
N LYS A 57 1.82 13.77 -3.30
CA LYS A 57 1.92 15.18 -3.63
C LYS A 57 1.94 16.06 -2.39
N VAL A 58 1.46 15.53 -1.28
CA VAL A 58 1.41 16.26 -0.03
C VAL A 58 2.44 15.64 0.90
N PRO A 59 3.28 16.43 1.54
CA PRO A 59 4.27 15.88 2.46
C PRO A 59 3.60 15.15 3.62
N VAL A 60 4.19 14.04 4.01
CA VAL A 60 3.71 13.23 5.10
C VAL A 60 4.83 13.17 6.14
N GLU A 61 4.45 13.31 7.39
CA GLU A 61 5.44 13.39 8.44
C GLU A 61 5.92 12.03 8.90
N VAL A 62 7.23 11.87 9.00
CA VAL A 62 7.83 10.63 9.51
C VAL A 62 7.40 10.45 10.96
N GLY A 63 7.00 9.24 11.29
CA GLY A 63 6.51 8.91 12.63
C GLY A 63 5.01 8.96 12.75
N SER A 64 4.30 9.53 11.78
CA SER A 64 2.86 9.63 11.89
C SER A 64 2.19 8.30 11.55
N ALA A 65 1.12 8.01 12.27
CA ALA A 65 0.30 6.85 11.98
C ALA A 65 -0.62 7.22 10.82
N ILE A 66 -0.75 6.32 9.86
CA ILE A 66 -1.60 6.56 8.70
C ILE A 66 -2.43 5.33 8.41
N GLU A 67 -3.58 5.60 7.80
CA GLU A 67 -4.41 4.57 7.23
C GLU A 67 -4.48 4.85 5.74
N TYR A 68 -4.23 3.85 4.92
CA TYR A 68 -4.14 4.07 3.48
C TYR A 68 -4.77 2.94 2.70
N LEU A 69 -5.14 3.27 1.47
CA LEU A 69 -5.75 2.31 0.54
C LEU A 69 -4.84 2.13 -0.65
N ILE A 70 -4.66 0.88 -1.05
CA ILE A 70 -3.98 0.55 -2.29
C ILE A 70 -5.02 -0.11 -3.18
N THR A 71 -5.23 0.45 -4.38
CA THR A 71 -6.20 -0.11 -5.31
C THR A 71 -5.52 -1.22 -6.09
N LEU A 72 -6.05 -2.41 -5.99
CA LEU A 72 -5.47 -3.59 -6.63
C LEU A 72 -5.89 -3.68 -8.08
N PRO A 73 -5.09 -4.33 -8.92
CA PRO A 73 -5.46 -4.51 -10.32
C PRO A 73 -6.75 -5.31 -10.44
N LYS A 74 -7.60 -4.93 -11.38
CA LYS A 74 -8.83 -5.65 -11.63
C LYS A 74 -8.56 -6.89 -12.44
N ALA A 75 -9.17 -8.00 -12.04
CA ALA A 75 -9.16 -9.19 -12.87
C ALA A 75 -10.09 -8.97 -14.07
N PRO A 76 -9.78 -9.55 -15.23
CA PRO A 76 -10.64 -9.41 -16.40
C PRO A 76 -12.05 -9.92 -16.10
N GLY A 77 -13.04 -9.19 -16.58
CA GLY A 77 -14.43 -9.60 -16.45
C GLY A 77 -15.06 -9.31 -15.10
N THR A 78 -14.35 -8.71 -14.17
CA THR A 78 -14.92 -8.40 -12.87
C THR A 78 -15.32 -6.94 -12.81
N ARG A 79 -16.43 -6.67 -12.14
CA ARG A 79 -16.89 -5.31 -11.91
C ARG A 79 -16.53 -4.81 -10.53
N ALA A 80 -16.02 -5.67 -9.67
CA ALA A 80 -15.70 -5.28 -8.33
C ALA A 80 -14.30 -4.65 -8.30
N GLU A 81 -14.18 -3.56 -7.59
CA GLU A 81 -12.89 -2.98 -7.29
C GLU A 81 -12.47 -3.47 -5.92
N VAL A 82 -11.28 -3.98 -5.82
CA VAL A 82 -10.75 -4.46 -4.56
C VAL A 82 -9.63 -3.55 -4.14
N ARG A 83 -9.69 -3.08 -2.91
CA ARG A 83 -8.64 -2.26 -2.33
C ARG A 83 -8.08 -2.95 -1.11
N LEU A 84 -6.83 -2.69 -0.86
CA LEU A 84 -6.17 -3.16 0.34
C LEU A 84 -6.12 -1.99 1.29
N ARG A 85 -6.84 -2.10 2.40
CA ARG A 85 -6.86 -1.07 3.42
C ARG A 85 -5.82 -1.42 4.47
N CYS A 86 -4.90 -0.50 4.67
CA CYS A 86 -3.74 -0.75 5.50
C CYS A 86 -3.62 0.27 6.61
N VAL A 87 -3.03 -0.15 7.72
CA VAL A 87 -2.69 0.73 8.82
C VAL A 87 -1.21 0.57 9.09
N GLY A 88 -0.52 1.68 9.23
CA GLY A 88 0.90 1.65 9.51
C GLY A 88 1.43 3.00 9.91
N LYS A 89 2.75 3.14 9.90
CA LYS A 89 3.43 4.37 10.23
C LYS A 89 4.40 4.75 9.14
N VAL A 90 4.54 6.05 8.92
CA VAL A 90 5.54 6.55 7.99
C VAL A 90 6.89 6.44 8.69
N VAL A 91 7.82 5.72 8.07
CA VAL A 91 9.11 5.46 8.69
C VAL A 91 10.26 6.15 7.99
N ARG A 92 10.05 6.64 6.78
CA ARG A 92 11.13 7.26 6.03
C ARG A 92 10.56 8.21 4.98
N SER A 93 11.29 9.28 4.73
CA SER A 93 10.98 10.23 3.69
C SER A 93 12.19 10.33 2.76
N GLU A 94 11.97 10.27 1.47
CA GLU A 94 13.01 10.42 0.46
C GLU A 94 12.62 11.55 -0.48
N GLU A 95 13.47 12.54 -0.59
CA GLU A 95 13.28 13.63 -1.55
C GLU A 95 11.95 14.36 -1.43
N GLN A 96 11.34 14.31 -0.26
CA GLN A 96 10.11 15.05 0.05
C GLN A 96 8.88 14.61 -0.74
N THR A 97 9.01 13.72 -1.69
CA THR A 97 7.87 13.25 -2.48
C THR A 97 7.67 11.76 -2.39
N ARG A 98 8.64 11.05 -1.82
CA ARG A 98 8.61 9.61 -1.72
C ARG A 98 8.72 9.21 -0.27
N PHE A 99 7.85 8.32 0.16
CA PHE A 99 7.76 7.96 1.56
C PHE A 99 7.65 6.46 1.70
N ALA A 100 8.15 5.94 2.83
CA ALA A 100 7.97 4.55 3.16
C ALA A 100 7.13 4.44 4.42
N ALA A 101 6.19 3.52 4.41
CA ALA A 101 5.33 3.26 5.56
C ALA A 101 5.30 1.77 5.84
N THR A 102 5.08 1.43 7.10
CA THR A 102 4.90 0.04 7.48
C THR A 102 3.48 -0.42 7.11
N MET A 103 3.30 -1.72 7.01
CA MET A 103 1.98 -2.31 6.83
C MET A 103 1.77 -3.21 8.03
N GLU A 104 1.17 -2.66 9.08
CA GLU A 104 1.01 -3.38 10.34
C GLU A 104 -0.26 -4.21 10.36
N ARG A 105 -1.30 -3.72 9.71
CA ARG A 105 -2.54 -4.47 9.55
C ARG A 105 -3.11 -4.16 8.17
N TYR A 106 -3.81 -5.11 7.62
CA TYR A 106 -4.45 -4.90 6.33
C TYR A 106 -5.72 -5.73 6.26
N GLU A 107 -6.62 -5.29 5.38
CA GLU A 107 -7.82 -6.05 5.05
C GLU A 107 -8.23 -5.73 3.62
N PHE A 108 -8.90 -6.68 3.00
CA PHE A 108 -9.43 -6.44 1.65
C PHE A 108 -10.77 -5.75 1.77
N VAL A 109 -10.96 -4.71 0.99
CA VAL A 109 -12.22 -3.99 0.91
C VAL A 109 -12.71 -4.10 -0.52
N ARG A 110 -13.86 -4.73 -0.69
CA ARG A 110 -14.44 -4.89 -2.01
C ARG A 110 -15.53 -3.87 -2.21
N GLN A 111 -15.50 -3.21 -3.33
CA GLN A 111 -16.46 -2.19 -3.63
C GLN A 111 -17.01 -2.45 -5.02
N ARG A 112 -18.34 -2.49 -5.13
CA ARG A 112 -18.95 -2.63 -6.43
C ARG A 112 -19.01 -1.30 -7.12
N ILE A 113 -18.79 -1.36 -8.40
CA ILE A 113 -18.81 -0.16 -9.22
C ILE A 113 -20.11 -0.14 -10.01
#